data_22d3b84d7325ef8e8f0628daf0d0c255
#
_entry.id   22d3b84d7325ef8e8f0628daf0d0c255
#
_cell.length_a   1.000
_cell.length_b   1.000
_cell.length_c   1.000
_cell.angle_alpha   90.00
_cell.angle_beta   90.00
_cell.angle_gamma   90.00
#
_symmetry.space_group_name_H-M   'P 1'
#
loop_
_entity.id
_entity.type
_entity.pdbx_description
1 polymer ?
#
loop_
_entity_poly.entity_id
_entity_poly.type
_entity_poly.pdbx_seq_one_letter_code
_entity_poly.pdbx_strand_id
1 'polypeptide(L)'
;MDYGLLAQQLEALSEGEPSWLPLLSNASALLAENLADINWAGFYLAMPLDDGTPELVLGPFQGKVACTHIAWRRGVCGTAAATDSVQRVEDVHAFAGHIACDSASNSEIVIPLHRDGAVCGVLDIDSPSLARFSADDEEGLVRFARILEEALASTR
;
A
#
# COMPACT_ATOMS: atom_id res chain seq x y z
N MET A 1 -14.02 -11.84 2.21
CA MET A 1 -12.87 -11.90 1.27
C MET A 1 -12.06 -13.17 1.52
N ASP A 2 -11.76 -13.92 0.50
CA ASP A 2 -10.86 -15.07 0.61
C ASP A 2 -9.41 -14.63 0.37
N TYR A 3 -8.72 -14.26 1.44
CA TYR A 3 -7.33 -13.83 1.38
C TYR A 3 -6.36 -14.96 1.01
N GLY A 4 -6.73 -16.22 1.27
CA GLY A 4 -5.94 -17.38 0.81
C GLY A 4 -5.91 -17.48 -0.70
N LEU A 5 -7.06 -17.33 -1.34
CA LEU A 5 -7.15 -17.31 -2.80
C LEU A 5 -6.42 -16.09 -3.39
N LEU A 6 -6.59 -14.93 -2.78
CA LEU A 6 -5.90 -13.70 -3.22
C LEU A 6 -4.38 -13.87 -3.17
N ALA A 7 -3.87 -14.49 -2.11
CA ALA A 7 -2.45 -14.81 -1.97
C ALA A 7 -1.96 -15.75 -3.09
N GLN A 8 -2.70 -16.81 -3.39
CA GLN A 8 -2.37 -17.74 -4.48
C GLN A 8 -2.35 -17.05 -5.85
N GLN A 9 -3.28 -16.15 -6.09
CA GLN A 9 -3.32 -15.38 -7.34
C GLN A 9 -2.10 -14.45 -7.46
N LEU A 10 -1.69 -13.81 -6.37
CA LEU A 10 -0.48 -12.99 -6.35
C LEU A 10 0.77 -13.83 -6.60
N GLU A 11 0.89 -14.98 -5.96
CA GLU A 11 2.02 -15.91 -6.19
C GLU A 11 2.11 -16.30 -7.67
N ALA A 12 0.98 -16.65 -8.29
CA ALA A 12 0.93 -17.01 -9.71
C ALA A 12 1.36 -15.86 -10.62
N LEU A 13 0.91 -14.63 -10.35
CA LEU A 13 1.30 -13.43 -11.09
C LEU A 13 2.79 -13.07 -10.93
N SER A 14 3.36 -13.44 -9.79
CA SER A 14 4.75 -13.13 -9.46
C SER A 14 5.74 -14.12 -10.06
N GLU A 15 5.29 -15.31 -10.40
CA GLU A 15 6.14 -16.39 -10.89
C GLU A 15 6.84 -16.00 -12.20
N GLY A 16 8.17 -15.95 -12.16
CA GLY A 16 8.97 -15.62 -13.34
C GLY A 16 8.97 -14.15 -13.75
N GLU A 17 8.34 -13.26 -12.97
CA GLU A 17 8.35 -11.82 -13.29
C GLU A 17 9.66 -11.16 -12.84
N PRO A 18 10.50 -10.68 -13.78
CA PRO A 18 11.80 -10.11 -13.43
C PRO A 18 11.75 -8.63 -13.03
N SER A 19 10.59 -7.97 -13.15
CA SER A 19 10.48 -6.52 -13.03
C SER A 19 9.50 -6.12 -11.95
N TRP A 20 9.91 -5.21 -11.05
CA TRP A 20 9.05 -4.72 -9.98
C TRP A 20 7.82 -3.93 -10.49
N LEU A 21 7.96 -3.19 -11.58
CA LEU A 21 6.89 -2.31 -12.07
C LEU A 21 5.65 -3.09 -12.55
N PRO A 22 5.74 -4.09 -13.44
CA PRO A 22 4.59 -4.92 -13.78
C PRO A 22 4.01 -5.67 -12.57
N LEU A 23 4.87 -6.13 -11.66
CA LEU A 23 4.45 -6.84 -10.46
C LEU A 23 3.55 -5.95 -9.57
N LEU A 24 3.98 -4.74 -9.26
CA LEU A 24 3.18 -3.79 -8.47
C LEU A 24 1.93 -3.34 -9.21
N SER A 25 2.01 -3.17 -10.53
CA SER A 25 0.86 -2.80 -11.36
C SER A 25 -0.23 -3.87 -11.30
N ASN A 26 0.13 -5.13 -11.47
CA ASN A 26 -0.80 -6.25 -11.38
C ASN A 26 -1.28 -6.51 -9.95
N ALA A 27 -0.43 -6.30 -8.95
CA ALA A 27 -0.84 -6.41 -7.55
C ALA A 27 -1.92 -5.38 -7.19
N SER A 28 -1.77 -4.13 -7.64
CA SER A 28 -2.78 -3.09 -7.41
C SER A 28 -4.10 -3.40 -8.14
N ALA A 29 -4.04 -3.91 -9.36
CA ALA A 29 -5.21 -4.34 -10.11
C ALA A 29 -5.92 -5.52 -9.43
N LEU A 30 -5.17 -6.51 -8.96
CA LEU A 30 -5.70 -7.68 -8.26
C LEU A 30 -6.46 -7.27 -7.00
N LEU A 31 -5.92 -6.34 -6.21
CA LEU A 31 -6.61 -5.80 -5.03
C LEU A 31 -7.88 -5.05 -5.43
N ALA A 32 -7.81 -4.18 -6.43
CA ALA A 32 -8.96 -3.39 -6.87
C ALA A 32 -10.09 -4.26 -7.44
N GLU A 33 -9.78 -5.37 -8.11
CA GLU A 33 -10.76 -6.30 -8.65
C GLU A 33 -11.46 -7.14 -7.56
N ASN A 34 -10.76 -7.47 -6.48
CA ASN A 34 -11.23 -8.45 -5.51
C ASN A 34 -11.75 -7.86 -4.20
N LEU A 35 -11.26 -6.71 -3.77
CA LEU A 35 -11.72 -6.06 -2.54
C LEU A 35 -12.97 -5.22 -2.80
N ALA A 36 -14.06 -5.56 -2.11
CA ALA A 36 -15.27 -4.75 -2.15
C ALA A 36 -15.11 -3.47 -1.31
N ASP A 37 -15.87 -2.44 -1.68
CA ASP A 37 -15.97 -1.20 -0.91
C ASP A 37 -14.62 -0.51 -0.67
N ILE A 38 -13.81 -0.43 -1.73
CA ILE A 38 -12.59 0.37 -1.76
C ILE A 38 -12.66 1.34 -2.94
N ASN A 39 -11.97 2.47 -2.83
CA ASN A 39 -11.91 3.48 -3.90
C ASN A 39 -10.48 3.70 -4.43
N TRP A 40 -9.48 3.13 -3.78
CA TRP A 40 -8.09 3.25 -4.20
C TRP A 40 -7.26 2.09 -3.66
N ALA A 41 -6.36 1.55 -4.47
CA ALA A 41 -5.40 0.53 -4.04
C ALA A 41 -4.10 0.70 -4.83
N GLY A 42 -2.99 0.86 -4.13
CA GLY A 42 -1.72 1.06 -4.80
C GLY A 42 -0.54 1.23 -3.87
N PHE A 43 0.53 1.77 -4.43
CA PHE A 43 1.83 1.82 -3.79
C PHE A 43 2.43 3.22 -3.81
N TYR A 44 3.07 3.57 -2.72
CA TYR A 44 4.02 4.68 -2.65
C TYR A 44 5.41 4.13 -2.39
N LEU A 45 6.39 4.59 -3.13
CA LEU A 45 7.76 4.09 -3.08
C LEU A 45 8.67 5.06 -2.33
N ALA A 46 9.52 4.52 -1.45
CA ALA A 46 10.51 5.32 -0.75
C ALA A 46 11.64 5.71 -1.71
N MET A 47 11.82 6.99 -1.93
CA MET A 47 12.84 7.54 -2.81
C MET A 47 13.66 8.58 -2.06
N PRO A 48 14.99 8.65 -2.28
CA PRO A 48 15.81 9.66 -1.62
C PRO A 48 15.62 11.04 -2.26
N LEU A 49 15.53 12.07 -1.42
CA LEU A 49 15.70 13.45 -1.84
C LEU A 49 17.19 13.77 -2.03
N ASP A 50 17.50 14.95 -2.58
CA ASP A 50 18.89 15.39 -2.83
C ASP A 50 19.74 15.43 -1.56
N ASP A 51 19.12 15.72 -0.40
CA ASP A 51 19.78 15.71 0.92
C ASP A 51 19.92 14.32 1.55
N GLY A 52 19.43 13.26 0.86
CA GLY A 52 19.45 11.89 1.35
C GLY A 52 18.29 11.50 2.25
N THR A 53 17.39 12.43 2.63
CA THR A 53 16.17 12.08 3.37
C THR A 53 15.19 11.37 2.45
N PRO A 54 14.40 10.40 2.97
CA PRO A 54 13.41 9.71 2.13
C PRO A 54 12.13 10.54 1.98
N GLU A 55 11.48 10.36 0.84
CA GLU A 55 10.08 10.74 0.64
C GLU A 55 9.34 9.56 0.01
N LEU A 56 8.01 9.60 0.04
CA LEU A 56 7.17 8.65 -0.68
C LEU A 56 6.75 9.24 -2.02
N VAL A 57 6.97 8.49 -3.09
CA VAL A 57 6.61 8.87 -4.46
C VAL A 57 5.56 7.89 -4.97
N LEU A 58 4.52 8.43 -5.62
CA LEU A 58 3.43 7.64 -6.18
C LEU A 58 3.96 6.59 -7.15
N GLY A 59 3.63 5.34 -6.89
CA GLY A 59 3.90 4.19 -7.74
C GLY A 59 2.64 3.68 -8.44
N PRO A 60 2.63 2.41 -8.89
CA PRO A 60 1.46 1.81 -9.53
C PRO A 60 0.24 1.80 -8.60
N PHE A 61 -0.92 2.12 -9.15
CA PHE A 61 -2.18 2.15 -8.40
C PHE A 61 -3.40 1.98 -9.31
N GLN A 62 -4.54 1.72 -8.68
CA GLN A 62 -5.87 1.73 -9.25
C GLN A 62 -6.75 2.69 -8.45
N GLY A 63 -7.38 3.64 -9.13
CA GLY A 63 -8.24 4.65 -8.52
C GLY A 63 -8.07 6.01 -9.16
N LYS A 64 -8.60 7.04 -8.51
CA LYS A 64 -8.47 8.43 -8.96
C LYS A 64 -7.06 8.94 -8.78
N VAL A 65 -6.74 10.03 -9.47
CA VAL A 65 -5.46 10.74 -9.31
C VAL A 65 -5.19 11.03 -7.83
N ALA A 66 -3.93 10.92 -7.45
CA ALA A 66 -3.51 11.01 -6.05
C ALA A 66 -2.32 11.96 -5.89
N CYS A 67 -1.96 12.24 -4.64
CA CYS A 67 -0.74 13.00 -4.34
C CYS A 67 0.46 12.27 -4.95
N THR A 68 1.34 13.00 -5.61
CA THR A 68 2.52 12.41 -6.27
C THR A 68 3.72 12.28 -5.34
N HIS A 69 3.80 13.13 -4.32
CA HIS A 69 4.87 13.14 -3.32
C HIS A 69 4.28 13.31 -1.92
N ILE A 70 4.70 12.45 -1.00
CA ILE A 70 4.31 12.52 0.41
C ILE A 70 5.59 12.57 1.25
N ALA A 71 5.70 13.59 2.08
CA ALA A 71 6.84 13.73 2.98
C ALA A 71 6.86 12.59 4.01
N TRP A 72 8.05 12.12 4.33
CA TRP A 72 8.25 11.14 5.39
C TRP A 72 7.65 11.65 6.69
N ARG A 73 6.96 10.79 7.44
CA ARG A 73 6.23 11.11 8.68
C ARG A 73 4.93 11.90 8.49
N ARG A 74 4.51 12.20 7.26
CA ARG A 74 3.30 12.97 7.01
C ARG A 74 2.16 12.06 6.58
N GLY A 75 0.96 12.31 7.13
CA GLY A 75 -0.24 11.53 6.83
C GLY A 75 -0.17 10.07 7.26
N VAL A 76 -1.10 9.26 6.82
CA VAL A 76 -1.15 7.83 7.16
C VAL A 76 0.00 7.08 6.52
N CYS A 77 0.25 7.30 5.22
CA CYS A 77 1.34 6.66 4.49
C CYS A 77 2.71 7.02 5.06
N GLY A 78 2.97 8.31 5.28
CA GLY A 78 4.24 8.77 5.83
C GLY A 78 4.49 8.29 7.26
N THR A 79 3.44 8.18 8.07
CA THR A 79 3.52 7.61 9.42
C THR A 79 3.84 6.13 9.38
N ALA A 80 3.15 5.35 8.54
CA ALA A 80 3.42 3.92 8.38
C ALA A 80 4.87 3.66 7.96
N ALA A 81 5.36 4.41 6.99
CA ALA A 81 6.73 4.30 6.51
C ALA A 81 7.77 4.63 7.58
N ALA A 82 7.58 5.75 8.27
CA ALA A 82 8.55 6.25 9.26
C ALA A 82 8.60 5.41 10.55
N THR A 83 7.46 4.86 10.97
CA THR A 83 7.36 4.02 12.17
C THR A 83 7.52 2.53 11.88
N ASP A 84 7.58 2.15 10.60
CA ASP A 84 7.60 0.75 10.15
C ASP A 84 6.50 -0.06 10.82
N SER A 85 5.29 0.46 10.78
CA SER A 85 4.13 -0.19 11.39
C SER A 85 2.88 -0.04 10.53
N VAL A 86 2.02 -1.05 10.56
CA VAL A 86 0.72 -1.00 9.90
C VAL A 86 -0.13 0.10 10.53
N GLN A 87 -0.76 0.92 9.69
CA GLN A 87 -1.76 1.90 10.11
C GLN A 87 -3.12 1.45 9.59
N ARG A 88 -4.01 1.05 10.50
CA ARG A 88 -5.40 0.74 10.19
C ARG A 88 -6.29 1.82 10.80
N VAL A 89 -6.80 2.70 9.94
CA VAL A 89 -7.46 3.94 10.32
C VAL A 89 -8.95 3.85 10.04
N GLU A 90 -9.76 3.90 11.08
CA GLU A 90 -11.21 3.78 10.98
C GLU A 90 -11.86 5.04 10.40
N ASP A 91 -11.30 6.21 10.72
CA ASP A 91 -11.74 7.52 10.23
C ASP A 91 -10.51 8.38 9.94
N VAL A 92 -10.23 8.61 8.68
CA VAL A 92 -9.06 9.39 8.25
C VAL A 92 -9.16 10.86 8.70
N HIS A 93 -10.35 11.38 8.89
CA HIS A 93 -10.57 12.75 9.34
C HIS A 93 -10.18 12.95 10.81
N ALA A 94 -10.14 11.87 11.59
CA ALA A 94 -9.66 11.86 12.97
C ALA A 94 -8.16 11.60 13.10
N PHE A 95 -7.49 11.24 12.01
CA PHE A 95 -6.06 10.96 12.02
C PHE A 95 -5.25 12.26 12.01
N ALA A 96 -4.35 12.44 13.00
CA ALA A 96 -3.52 13.63 13.11
C ALA A 96 -2.59 13.76 11.90
N GLY A 97 -2.64 14.90 11.21
CA GLY A 97 -1.79 15.17 10.05
C GLY A 97 -2.26 14.50 8.75
N HIS A 98 -3.50 14.02 8.70
CA HIS A 98 -4.07 13.43 7.49
C HIS A 98 -3.95 14.37 6.29
N ILE A 99 -3.53 13.81 5.14
CA ILE A 99 -3.46 14.50 3.86
C ILE A 99 -4.64 14.03 3.01
N ALA A 100 -5.54 14.95 2.66
CA ALA A 100 -6.71 14.65 1.84
C ALA A 100 -6.33 14.59 0.36
N CYS A 101 -5.79 13.45 -0.10
CA CYS A 101 -5.48 13.21 -1.52
C CYS A 101 -6.72 12.76 -2.31
N ASP A 102 -7.70 12.15 -1.65
CA ASP A 102 -9.02 11.84 -2.22
C ASP A 102 -10.09 12.15 -1.17
N SER A 103 -10.97 13.11 -1.48
CA SER A 103 -12.05 13.52 -0.58
C SER A 103 -13.11 12.42 -0.37
N ALA A 104 -13.14 11.39 -1.22
CA ALA A 104 -14.05 10.25 -1.09
C ALA A 104 -13.59 9.23 -0.05
N SER A 105 -12.34 9.26 0.39
CA SER A 105 -11.79 8.31 1.36
C SER A 105 -12.21 8.66 2.77
N ASN A 106 -12.71 7.66 3.50
CA ASN A 106 -13.14 7.78 4.90
C ASN A 106 -12.37 6.84 5.84
N SER A 107 -11.93 5.68 5.36
CA SER A 107 -11.02 4.80 6.10
C SER A 107 -9.89 4.32 5.22
N GLU A 108 -8.83 3.84 5.83
CA GLU A 108 -7.58 3.54 5.14
C GLU A 108 -6.79 2.47 5.89
N ILE A 109 -6.09 1.62 5.14
CA ILE A 109 -5.06 0.76 5.70
C ILE A 109 -3.77 0.94 4.90
N VAL A 110 -2.66 1.12 5.62
CA VAL A 110 -1.32 1.28 5.03
C VAL A 110 -0.38 0.26 5.66
N ILE A 111 0.30 -0.49 4.81
CA ILE A 111 1.20 -1.57 5.22
C ILE A 111 2.60 -1.27 4.67
N PRO A 112 3.62 -1.13 5.53
CA PRO A 112 5.00 -0.95 5.08
C PRO A 112 5.51 -2.18 4.31
N LEU A 113 6.26 -1.93 3.24
CA LEU A 113 6.96 -2.93 2.45
C LEU A 113 8.46 -2.79 2.66
N HIS A 114 9.16 -3.93 2.67
CA HIS A 114 10.60 -3.99 2.95
C HIS A 114 11.35 -4.59 1.78
N ARG A 115 12.57 -4.09 1.59
CA ARG A 115 13.58 -4.65 0.69
C ARG A 115 14.93 -4.47 1.34
N ASP A 116 15.71 -5.55 1.39
CA ASP A 116 17.04 -5.56 2.02
C ASP A 116 17.02 -5.08 3.49
N GLY A 117 15.95 -5.40 4.21
CA GLY A 117 15.78 -5.07 5.63
C GLY A 117 15.33 -3.64 5.92
N ALA A 118 15.05 -2.82 4.91
CA ALA A 118 14.60 -1.44 5.07
C ALA A 118 13.23 -1.22 4.42
N VAL A 119 12.48 -0.25 4.91
CA VAL A 119 11.22 0.18 4.28
C VAL A 119 11.53 0.72 2.88
N CYS A 120 10.96 0.07 1.85
CA CYS A 120 11.11 0.48 0.45
C CYS A 120 9.85 1.17 -0.10
N GLY A 121 8.78 1.19 0.66
CA GLY A 121 7.52 1.80 0.28
C GLY A 121 6.39 1.35 1.17
N VAL A 122 5.17 1.64 0.75
CA VAL A 122 3.95 1.22 1.44
C VAL A 122 2.91 0.72 0.43
N LEU A 123 2.10 -0.23 0.88
CA LEU A 123 0.83 -0.59 0.24
C LEU A 123 -0.26 0.25 0.92
N ASP A 124 -1.01 0.99 0.13
CA ASP A 124 -2.07 1.88 0.59
C ASP A 124 -3.41 1.47 -0.04
N ILE A 125 -4.44 1.30 0.80
CA ILE A 125 -5.79 0.96 0.36
C ILE A 125 -6.78 1.87 1.08
N ASP A 126 -7.64 2.53 0.31
CA ASP A 126 -8.64 3.47 0.81
C ASP A 126 -10.05 2.97 0.57
N SER A 127 -10.96 3.34 1.46
CA SER A 127 -12.39 3.05 1.34
C SER A 127 -13.23 4.31 1.53
N PRO A 128 -14.36 4.43 0.81
CA PRO A 128 -15.33 5.51 1.05
C PRO A 128 -16.16 5.30 2.32
N SER A 129 -16.05 4.13 2.94
CA SER A 129 -16.78 3.79 4.18
C SER A 129 -15.89 3.98 5.40
N LEU A 130 -16.50 4.33 6.54
CA LEU A 130 -15.80 4.31 7.82
C LEU A 130 -15.54 2.87 8.26
N ALA A 131 -14.43 2.65 8.98
CA ALA A 131 -14.07 1.38 9.60
C ALA A 131 -14.18 0.17 8.64
N ARG A 132 -13.83 0.36 7.36
CA ARG A 132 -13.94 -0.69 6.34
C ARG A 132 -13.02 -1.88 6.63
N PHE A 133 -11.83 -1.61 7.14
CA PHE A 133 -10.80 -2.64 7.32
C PHE A 133 -10.87 -3.24 8.73
N SER A 134 -11.18 -4.53 8.81
CA SER A 134 -11.22 -5.28 10.06
C SER A 134 -9.83 -5.82 10.44
N ALA A 135 -9.72 -6.44 11.62
CA ALA A 135 -8.50 -7.15 12.01
C ALA A 135 -8.20 -8.32 11.09
N ASP A 136 -9.23 -9.00 10.56
CA ASP A 136 -9.06 -10.09 9.59
C ASP A 136 -8.56 -9.55 8.24
N ASP A 137 -9.05 -8.40 7.82
CA ASP A 137 -8.54 -7.72 6.62
C ASP A 137 -7.07 -7.35 6.79
N GLU A 138 -6.69 -6.79 7.93
CA GLU A 138 -5.30 -6.47 8.23
C GLU A 138 -4.40 -7.70 8.15
N GLU A 139 -4.78 -8.81 8.77
CA GLU A 139 -4.02 -10.07 8.73
C GLU A 139 -3.85 -10.57 7.30
N GLY A 140 -4.94 -10.62 6.53
CA GLY A 140 -4.92 -11.06 5.14
C GLY A 140 -4.08 -10.17 4.23
N LEU A 141 -4.18 -8.86 4.39
CA LEU A 141 -3.44 -7.89 3.60
C LEU A 141 -1.95 -7.82 4.00
N VAL A 142 -1.62 -8.03 5.27
CA VAL A 142 -0.22 -8.18 5.71
C VAL A 142 0.39 -9.42 5.07
N ARG A 143 -0.32 -10.54 5.04
CA ARG A 143 0.14 -11.75 4.32
C ARG A 143 0.37 -11.47 2.83
N PHE A 144 -0.55 -10.78 2.17
CA PHE A 144 -0.39 -10.34 0.78
C PHE A 144 0.88 -9.51 0.60
N ALA A 145 1.10 -8.55 1.49
CA ALA A 145 2.30 -7.70 1.47
C ALA A 145 3.60 -8.51 1.64
N ARG A 146 3.60 -9.52 2.51
CA ARG A 146 4.80 -10.38 2.72
C ARG A 146 5.13 -11.21 1.48
N ILE A 147 4.10 -11.76 0.81
CA ILE A 147 4.27 -12.48 -0.48
C ILE A 147 4.85 -11.52 -1.53
N LEU A 148 4.31 -10.31 -1.60
CA LEU A 148 4.80 -9.28 -2.52
C LEU A 148 6.27 -8.93 -2.27
N GLU A 149 6.68 -8.78 -1.01
CA GLU A 149 8.08 -8.53 -0.64
C GLU A 149 9.02 -9.64 -1.12
N GLU A 150 8.61 -10.91 -0.94
CA GLU A 150 9.40 -12.05 -1.43
C GLU A 150 9.60 -12.00 -2.94
N ALA A 151 8.54 -11.67 -3.68
CA ALA A 151 8.62 -11.51 -5.12
C ALA A 151 9.49 -10.31 -5.54
N LEU A 152 9.36 -9.18 -4.84
CA LEU A 152 10.15 -7.98 -5.11
C LEU A 152 11.64 -8.18 -4.88
N ALA A 153 12.03 -9.04 -3.93
CA ALA A 153 13.44 -9.29 -3.60
C ALA A 153 14.27 -9.78 -4.80
N SER A 154 13.64 -10.45 -5.77
CA SER A 154 14.30 -10.97 -6.98
C SER A 154 14.07 -10.12 -8.23
N THR A 155 13.42 -8.95 -8.10
CA THR A 155 13.15 -8.04 -9.24
C THR A 155 14.22 -6.97 -9.42
N ARG A 156 14.18 -6.37 -10.59
CA ARG A 156 14.98 -5.19 -10.95
C ARG A 156 14.11 -3.95 -11.02
#